data_742c344a4ff30e32c912ba738448bf95
#
_entry.id   742c344a4ff30e32c912ba738448bf95
#
_cell.length_a   1.000
_cell.length_b   1.000
_cell.length_c   1.000
_cell.angle_alpha   90.00
_cell.angle_beta   90.00
_cell.angle_gamma   90.00
#
_symmetry.space_group_name_H-M   'P 1'
#
loop_
_entity.id
_entity.type
_entity.pdbx_description
1 polymer ?
#
loop_
_entity_poly.entity_id
_entity_poly.type
_entity_poly.pdbx_seq_one_letter_code
_entity_poly.pdbx_strand_id
1 'polypeptide(L)'
;MPAILWSASGSQELGNGIAGVLSGRTSPAGRLNMTWYKSDDDLPDMNDYDIIKGKRTYQYFDREVLYPFGHGLSYTSFSYGKLTLEEKADKIIARLSVTNTGSRTADEVVQLYVHKEKSRVKQPVMQLKSFVRLKDLAPGETAEAELIVNREELRYYDVISEAMLLESGDYTFMAGASSGDIRQQAVLRLEGETAGKRSPWEVTAADRYDDYENCFIHKGVEGYTCVIPGKAGDKPDEVKAELPQKNGALPAKIKSVLVYRDFCFERVPEETTFTLHALEDGKIKLTVTPEASEGISMEIPVKAGAGFEEMKVPVAEEFSRLKGVCTVTVETEGKIKLCRFFFR
;
A
#
# COMPACT_ATOMS: atom_id res chain seq x y z
N MET A 1 -23.29 -16.85 -20.43
CA MET A 1 -24.17 -15.67 -20.66
C MET A 1 -23.50 -14.83 -21.74
N PRO A 2 -24.17 -14.42 -22.81
CA PRO A 2 -23.49 -13.75 -23.94
C PRO A 2 -23.14 -12.27 -23.67
N ALA A 3 -23.84 -11.60 -22.76
CA ALA A 3 -23.56 -10.21 -22.41
C ALA A 3 -24.10 -9.87 -21.03
N ILE A 4 -23.45 -8.92 -20.35
CA ILE A 4 -23.87 -8.34 -19.07
C ILE A 4 -23.88 -6.83 -19.23
N LEU A 5 -24.99 -6.19 -18.92
CA LEU A 5 -25.12 -4.75 -18.81
C LEU A 5 -25.30 -4.38 -17.33
N TRP A 6 -24.30 -3.69 -16.78
CA TRP A 6 -24.36 -3.18 -15.42
C TRP A 6 -24.59 -1.66 -15.45
N SER A 7 -25.65 -1.20 -14.78
CA SER A 7 -26.09 0.19 -14.85
C SER A 7 -25.88 0.98 -13.56
N ALA A 8 -25.29 0.39 -12.54
CA ALA A 8 -25.15 0.98 -11.21
C ALA A 8 -26.50 1.57 -10.67
N SER A 9 -26.43 2.52 -9.75
CA SER A 9 -27.60 3.26 -9.28
C SER A 9 -27.92 4.35 -10.29
N GLY A 10 -28.97 4.16 -11.07
CA GLY A 10 -29.40 5.14 -12.07
C GLY A 10 -30.40 6.16 -11.50
N SER A 11 -30.55 7.26 -12.22
CA SER A 11 -31.50 8.31 -11.91
C SER A 11 -32.64 8.35 -12.97
N GLN A 12 -33.32 9.47 -13.10
CA GLN A 12 -34.50 9.66 -13.95
C GLN A 12 -34.34 9.16 -15.39
N GLU A 13 -33.15 9.30 -16.00
CA GLU A 13 -32.88 8.92 -17.40
C GLU A 13 -32.35 7.48 -17.56
N LEU A 14 -32.33 6.66 -16.51
CA LEU A 14 -31.80 5.29 -16.54
C LEU A 14 -32.43 4.45 -17.66
N GLY A 15 -33.75 4.50 -17.79
CA GLY A 15 -34.49 3.74 -18.81
C GLY A 15 -34.08 4.13 -20.24
N ASN A 16 -33.92 5.40 -20.51
CA ASN A 16 -33.48 5.92 -21.81
C ASN A 16 -32.03 5.52 -22.12
N GLY A 17 -31.14 5.56 -21.11
CA GLY A 17 -29.76 5.11 -21.23
C GLY A 17 -29.66 3.62 -21.57
N ILE A 18 -30.33 2.77 -20.80
CA ILE A 18 -30.38 1.31 -21.04
C ILE A 18 -30.96 1.00 -22.43
N ALA A 19 -32.10 1.60 -22.79
CA ALA A 19 -32.72 1.39 -24.10
C ALA A 19 -31.81 1.83 -25.27
N GLY A 20 -31.08 2.93 -25.11
CA GLY A 20 -30.10 3.40 -26.07
C GLY A 20 -28.98 2.39 -26.35
N VAL A 21 -28.43 1.80 -25.29
CA VAL A 21 -27.38 0.77 -25.40
C VAL A 21 -27.96 -0.53 -25.98
N LEU A 22 -29.06 -1.06 -25.45
CA LEU A 22 -29.65 -2.33 -25.90
C LEU A 22 -30.11 -2.28 -27.36
N SER A 23 -30.61 -1.15 -27.83
CA SER A 23 -31.01 -0.96 -29.23
C SER A 23 -29.83 -0.71 -30.18
N GLY A 24 -28.61 -0.55 -29.66
CA GLY A 24 -27.43 -0.18 -30.43
C GLY A 24 -27.41 1.26 -30.93
N ARG A 25 -28.35 2.10 -30.49
CA ARG A 25 -28.40 3.53 -30.83
C ARG A 25 -27.19 4.27 -30.23
N THR A 26 -26.73 3.86 -29.05
CA THR A 26 -25.59 4.43 -28.37
C THR A 26 -24.59 3.31 -28.04
N SER A 27 -23.33 3.49 -28.41
CA SER A 27 -22.26 2.60 -27.97
C SER A 27 -21.96 2.84 -26.49
N PRO A 28 -21.86 1.79 -25.66
CA PRO A 28 -21.48 1.98 -24.26
C PRO A 28 -20.05 2.50 -24.14
N ALA A 29 -19.84 3.44 -23.20
CA ALA A 29 -18.53 4.00 -22.89
C ALA A 29 -18.27 4.07 -21.37
N GLY A 30 -19.17 3.52 -20.57
CA GLY A 30 -19.00 3.38 -19.13
C GLY A 30 -17.84 2.44 -18.78
N ARG A 31 -17.18 2.71 -17.66
CA ARG A 31 -16.09 1.89 -17.13
C ARG A 31 -16.37 1.52 -15.68
N LEU A 32 -16.05 0.29 -15.28
CA LEU A 32 -16.16 -0.14 -13.90
C LEU A 32 -15.21 0.66 -13.01
N ASN A 33 -15.72 1.18 -11.93
CA ASN A 33 -14.97 1.94 -10.93
C ASN A 33 -14.46 1.06 -9.77
N MET A 34 -14.54 -0.24 -9.92
CA MET A 34 -14.08 -1.23 -8.94
C MET A 34 -13.60 -2.51 -9.64
N THR A 35 -12.79 -3.29 -8.96
CA THR A 35 -12.40 -4.64 -9.36
C THR A 35 -13.53 -5.62 -9.01
N TRP A 36 -13.89 -6.48 -9.94
CA TRP A 36 -14.81 -7.58 -9.69
C TRP A 36 -14.00 -8.87 -9.55
N TYR A 37 -13.97 -9.39 -8.34
CA TYR A 37 -13.25 -10.62 -8.01
C TYR A 37 -13.96 -11.85 -8.58
N LYS A 38 -13.24 -12.96 -8.75
CA LYS A 38 -13.82 -14.22 -9.25
C LYS A 38 -14.65 -14.94 -8.21
N SER A 39 -14.26 -14.84 -6.92
CA SER A 39 -14.88 -15.50 -5.79
C SER A 39 -14.89 -14.60 -4.57
N ASP A 40 -15.83 -14.84 -3.66
CA ASP A 40 -15.85 -14.22 -2.34
C ASP A 40 -14.63 -14.65 -1.50
N ASP A 41 -14.05 -15.83 -1.79
CA ASP A 41 -12.80 -16.30 -1.17
C ASP A 41 -11.57 -15.44 -1.51
N ASP A 42 -11.68 -14.62 -2.55
CA ASP A 42 -10.63 -13.65 -2.91
C ASP A 42 -10.62 -12.41 -2.01
N LEU A 43 -11.66 -12.22 -1.21
CA LEU A 43 -11.79 -11.07 -0.32
C LEU A 43 -11.15 -11.37 1.04
N PRO A 44 -10.33 -10.46 1.59
CA PRO A 44 -9.89 -10.57 2.98
C PRO A 44 -11.06 -10.34 3.95
N ASP A 45 -10.84 -10.63 5.25
CA ASP A 45 -11.81 -10.36 6.30
C ASP A 45 -12.35 -8.92 6.19
N MET A 46 -13.65 -8.74 6.38
CA MET A 46 -14.31 -7.44 6.22
C MET A 46 -13.76 -6.39 7.20
N ASN A 47 -13.24 -6.81 8.35
CA ASN A 47 -12.64 -5.94 9.36
C ASN A 47 -11.14 -5.70 9.13
N ASP A 48 -10.54 -6.35 8.14
CA ASP A 48 -9.16 -6.07 7.75
C ASP A 48 -9.13 -4.87 6.81
N TYR A 49 -8.66 -3.72 7.31
CA TYR A 49 -8.55 -2.47 6.56
C TYR A 49 -7.16 -2.27 5.93
N ASP A 50 -6.25 -3.22 6.08
CA ASP A 50 -4.93 -3.17 5.42
C ASP A 50 -5.08 -3.51 3.94
N ILE A 51 -5.14 -2.50 3.09
CA ILE A 51 -5.31 -2.67 1.64
C ILE A 51 -4.08 -3.31 0.98
N ILE A 52 -2.91 -3.17 1.58
CA ILE A 52 -1.63 -3.71 1.06
C ILE A 52 -1.53 -5.19 1.37
N LYS A 53 -1.63 -5.58 2.65
CA LYS A 53 -1.52 -6.98 3.09
C LYS A 53 -2.73 -7.80 2.69
N GLY A 54 -3.91 -7.22 2.80
CA GLY A 54 -5.16 -7.80 2.32
C GLY A 54 -5.26 -7.85 0.80
N LYS A 55 -4.24 -7.34 0.07
CA LYS A 55 -4.18 -7.31 -1.40
C LYS A 55 -5.48 -6.81 -2.02
N ARG A 56 -6.02 -5.71 -1.48
CA ARG A 56 -7.30 -5.16 -1.94
C ARG A 56 -7.13 -4.33 -3.20
N THR A 57 -8.17 -4.29 -4.01
CA THR A 57 -8.30 -3.49 -5.23
C THR A 57 -7.27 -3.83 -6.32
N TYR A 58 -7.45 -3.28 -7.51
CA TYR A 58 -6.53 -3.42 -8.64
C TYR A 58 -5.09 -2.95 -8.32
N GLN A 59 -4.91 -2.18 -7.25
CA GLN A 59 -3.61 -1.64 -6.86
C GLN A 59 -2.70 -2.70 -6.24
N TYR A 60 -3.27 -3.67 -5.51
CA TYR A 60 -2.49 -4.66 -4.76
C TYR A 60 -2.91 -6.11 -5.02
N PHE A 61 -4.06 -6.32 -5.67
CA PHE A 61 -4.53 -7.66 -6.01
C PHE A 61 -3.70 -8.21 -7.18
N ASP A 62 -3.09 -9.37 -6.97
CA ASP A 62 -2.10 -9.99 -7.88
C ASP A 62 -2.61 -11.28 -8.55
N ARG A 63 -3.92 -11.58 -8.40
CA ARG A 63 -4.56 -12.75 -8.99
C ARG A 63 -5.50 -12.33 -10.12
N GLU A 64 -5.97 -13.32 -10.86
CA GLU A 64 -6.93 -13.12 -11.93
C GLU A 64 -8.28 -12.66 -11.39
N VAL A 65 -8.90 -11.68 -12.04
CA VAL A 65 -10.19 -11.09 -11.66
C VAL A 65 -11.28 -11.42 -12.69
N LEU A 66 -12.54 -11.34 -12.30
CA LEU A 66 -13.66 -11.50 -13.22
C LEU A 66 -13.71 -10.33 -14.21
N TYR A 67 -13.67 -9.11 -13.68
CA TYR A 67 -13.53 -7.87 -14.47
C TYR A 67 -12.54 -6.92 -13.77
N PRO A 68 -11.52 -6.44 -14.50
CA PRO A 68 -10.55 -5.50 -13.92
C PRO A 68 -11.17 -4.12 -13.69
N PHE A 69 -10.56 -3.34 -12.81
CA PHE A 69 -10.88 -1.92 -12.65
C PHE A 69 -10.76 -1.19 -13.99
N GLY A 70 -11.70 -0.32 -14.29
CA GLY A 70 -11.72 0.40 -15.56
C GLY A 70 -12.31 -0.39 -16.73
N HIS A 71 -12.69 -1.67 -16.56
CA HIS A 71 -13.25 -2.50 -17.62
C HIS A 71 -14.55 -1.94 -18.18
N GLY A 72 -14.70 -2.03 -19.49
CA GLY A 72 -15.93 -1.73 -20.23
C GLY A 72 -15.77 -2.09 -21.68
N LEU A 73 -16.86 -2.44 -22.33
CA LEU A 73 -16.88 -2.82 -23.75
C LEU A 73 -17.50 -1.69 -24.59
N SER A 74 -17.19 -1.69 -25.88
CA SER A 74 -17.75 -0.79 -26.88
C SER A 74 -18.31 -1.59 -28.05
N TYR A 75 -19.17 -1.00 -28.86
CA TYR A 75 -19.63 -1.59 -30.13
C TYR A 75 -18.68 -1.33 -31.30
N THR A 76 -17.52 -0.76 -31.02
CA THR A 76 -16.43 -0.55 -31.98
C THR A 76 -15.09 -0.94 -31.35
N SER A 77 -14.00 -0.82 -32.08
CA SER A 77 -12.65 -1.12 -31.64
C SER A 77 -11.77 0.12 -31.77
N PHE A 78 -10.77 0.23 -30.91
CA PHE A 78 -9.83 1.35 -30.93
C PHE A 78 -8.38 0.85 -30.93
N SER A 79 -7.52 1.50 -31.69
CA SER A 79 -6.08 1.32 -31.64
C SER A 79 -5.42 2.52 -30.97
N TYR A 80 -4.33 2.26 -30.22
CA TYR A 80 -3.58 3.29 -29.50
C TYR A 80 -2.21 3.45 -30.15
N GLY A 81 -1.88 4.68 -30.52
CA GLY A 81 -0.55 5.05 -30.97
C GLY A 81 0.47 5.10 -29.83
N LYS A 82 1.69 5.44 -30.15
CA LYS A 82 2.80 5.46 -29.20
C LYS A 82 2.55 6.48 -28.09
N LEU A 83 2.74 6.04 -26.84
CA LEU A 83 2.74 6.92 -25.66
C LEU A 83 4.03 7.75 -25.61
N THR A 84 3.89 9.05 -25.50
CA THR A 84 4.97 10.01 -25.28
C THR A 84 4.78 10.73 -23.98
N LEU A 85 5.88 11.04 -23.28
CA LEU A 85 5.89 11.72 -21.99
C LEU A 85 6.70 13.02 -22.10
N GLU A 86 6.16 14.10 -21.58
CA GLU A 86 6.81 15.40 -21.46
C GLU A 86 6.80 15.83 -19.99
N GLU A 87 7.99 15.97 -19.40
CA GLU A 87 8.12 16.46 -18.02
C GLU A 87 8.09 17.98 -17.98
N LYS A 88 7.27 18.54 -17.14
CA LYS A 88 7.24 19.95 -16.75
C LYS A 88 7.62 20.07 -15.28
N ALA A 89 7.82 21.30 -14.78
CA ALA A 89 8.27 21.53 -13.41
C ALA A 89 7.35 20.89 -12.34
N ASP A 90 6.04 20.94 -12.53
CA ASP A 90 5.00 20.53 -11.58
C ASP A 90 4.17 19.32 -12.05
N LYS A 91 4.31 18.87 -13.31
CA LYS A 91 3.47 17.83 -13.91
C LYS A 91 4.17 17.06 -15.01
N ILE A 92 3.63 15.89 -15.31
CA ILE A 92 3.97 15.07 -16.48
C ILE A 92 2.77 15.11 -17.42
N ILE A 93 3.02 15.37 -18.72
CA ILE A 93 2.02 15.35 -19.76
C ILE A 93 2.26 14.11 -20.61
N ALA A 94 1.28 13.22 -20.63
CA ALA A 94 1.29 12.01 -21.45
C ALA A 94 0.39 12.21 -22.67
N ARG A 95 0.89 11.92 -23.87
CA ARG A 95 0.13 12.05 -25.13
C ARG A 95 0.21 10.79 -25.96
N LEU A 96 -0.91 10.43 -26.56
CA LEU A 96 -0.99 9.35 -27.55
C LEU A 96 -2.19 9.58 -28.47
N SER A 97 -2.10 9.08 -29.70
CA SER A 97 -3.24 9.06 -30.61
C SER A 97 -4.13 7.84 -30.37
N VAL A 98 -5.43 8.01 -30.57
CA VAL A 98 -6.43 6.92 -30.53
C VAL A 98 -7.25 6.97 -31.82
N THR A 99 -7.28 5.84 -32.52
CA THR A 99 -8.02 5.69 -33.77
C THR A 99 -9.18 4.72 -33.59
N ASN A 100 -10.38 5.10 -33.99
CA ASN A 100 -11.51 4.19 -34.10
C ASN A 100 -11.30 3.27 -35.31
N THR A 101 -10.98 2.00 -35.08
CA THR A 101 -10.70 1.02 -36.14
C THR A 101 -11.91 0.17 -36.51
N GLY A 102 -13.04 0.36 -35.84
CA GLY A 102 -14.26 -0.36 -36.13
C GLY A 102 -15.21 0.42 -37.04
N SER A 103 -16.48 0.02 -37.03
CA SER A 103 -17.48 0.51 -38.01
C SER A 103 -18.55 1.41 -37.38
N ARG A 104 -18.45 1.77 -36.11
CA ARG A 104 -19.45 2.60 -35.42
C ARG A 104 -18.79 3.80 -34.74
N THR A 105 -19.46 4.94 -34.79
CA THR A 105 -19.08 6.08 -33.94
C THR A 105 -19.25 5.75 -32.46
N ALA A 106 -18.24 6.00 -31.67
CA ALA A 106 -18.27 5.75 -30.23
C ALA A 106 -17.23 6.58 -29.49
N ASP A 107 -17.42 6.65 -28.16
CA ASP A 107 -16.46 7.25 -27.26
C ASP A 107 -15.43 6.20 -26.81
N GLU A 108 -14.22 6.66 -26.56
CA GLU A 108 -13.19 5.87 -25.87
C GLU A 108 -12.73 6.58 -24.60
N VAL A 109 -12.50 5.79 -23.55
CA VAL A 109 -11.94 6.28 -22.27
C VAL A 109 -10.52 5.76 -22.11
N VAL A 110 -9.57 6.64 -22.38
CA VAL A 110 -8.14 6.35 -22.18
C VAL A 110 -7.80 6.56 -20.72
N GLN A 111 -7.22 5.55 -20.09
CA GLN A 111 -6.81 5.54 -18.69
C GLN A 111 -5.29 5.49 -18.60
N LEU A 112 -4.70 6.35 -17.77
CA LEU A 112 -3.26 6.41 -17.52
C LEU A 112 -2.95 5.96 -16.10
N TYR A 113 -2.24 4.86 -16.01
CA TYR A 113 -1.75 4.28 -14.77
C TYR A 113 -0.27 4.54 -14.61
N VAL A 114 0.19 4.60 -13.36
CA VAL A 114 1.61 4.78 -13.03
C VAL A 114 2.03 3.74 -12.01
N HIS A 115 3.23 3.20 -12.20
CA HIS A 115 3.94 2.34 -11.27
C HIS A 115 5.33 2.92 -10.99
N LYS A 116 5.74 2.92 -9.73
CA LYS A 116 7.12 3.25 -9.32
C LYS A 116 7.91 1.94 -9.27
N GLU A 117 8.95 1.82 -10.11
CA GLU A 117 9.71 0.59 -10.23
C GLU A 117 10.42 0.23 -8.92
N LYS A 118 11.41 0.68 -8.50
CA LYS A 118 12.09 0.36 -7.25
C LYS A 118 11.76 1.41 -6.20
N SER A 119 11.18 1.01 -5.11
CA SER A 119 10.83 1.90 -4.01
C SER A 119 11.19 1.28 -2.67
N ARG A 120 11.51 2.14 -1.70
CA ARG A 120 11.72 1.77 -0.31
C ARG A 120 10.47 1.14 0.33
N VAL A 121 9.29 1.59 -0.09
CA VAL A 121 8.01 1.11 0.42
C VAL A 121 7.28 0.25 -0.62
N LYS A 122 6.35 -0.59 -0.16
CA LYS A 122 5.50 -1.37 -1.06
C LYS A 122 4.65 -0.43 -1.90
N GLN A 123 4.90 -0.39 -3.20
CA GLN A 123 4.13 0.40 -4.16
C GLN A 123 2.96 -0.40 -4.74
N PRO A 124 1.87 0.27 -5.18
CA PRO A 124 0.85 -0.36 -5.99
C PRO A 124 1.42 -0.99 -7.26
N VAL A 125 0.86 -2.10 -7.71
CA VAL A 125 1.17 -2.70 -9.03
C VAL A 125 0.93 -1.68 -10.14
N MET A 126 -0.12 -0.90 -10.00
CA MET A 126 -0.42 0.28 -10.81
C MET A 126 -1.43 1.16 -10.10
N GLN A 127 -1.41 2.46 -10.37
CA GLN A 127 -2.36 3.42 -9.82
C GLN A 127 -2.89 4.34 -10.91
N LEU A 128 -4.20 4.40 -11.09
CA LEU A 128 -4.83 5.36 -12.01
C LEU A 128 -4.50 6.79 -11.56
N LYS A 129 -3.85 7.57 -12.43
CA LYS A 129 -3.47 8.95 -12.17
C LYS A 129 -4.21 9.95 -13.05
N SER A 130 -4.64 9.53 -14.24
CA SER A 130 -5.38 10.39 -15.14
C SER A 130 -6.26 9.58 -16.07
N PHE A 131 -7.32 10.17 -16.60
CA PHE A 131 -8.11 9.61 -17.69
C PHE A 131 -8.72 10.72 -18.54
N VAL A 132 -9.01 10.40 -19.79
CA VAL A 132 -9.71 11.29 -20.71
C VAL A 132 -10.74 10.52 -21.53
N ARG A 133 -11.90 11.12 -21.74
CA ARG A 133 -12.93 10.59 -22.64
C ARG A 133 -12.88 11.33 -23.97
N LEU A 134 -12.50 10.60 -25.01
CA LEU A 134 -12.58 11.05 -26.40
C LEU A 134 -13.98 10.75 -26.92
N LYS A 135 -14.71 11.79 -27.33
CA LYS A 135 -16.13 11.68 -27.68
C LYS A 135 -16.33 11.54 -29.16
N ASP A 136 -17.37 10.81 -29.55
CA ASP A 136 -17.94 10.73 -30.87
C ASP A 136 -16.94 10.42 -32.00
N LEU A 137 -15.93 9.59 -31.73
CA LEU A 137 -14.94 9.18 -32.73
C LEU A 137 -15.63 8.37 -33.83
N ALA A 138 -15.67 8.94 -35.07
CA ALA A 138 -16.20 8.26 -36.22
C ALA A 138 -15.29 7.12 -36.70
N PRO A 139 -15.79 6.13 -37.46
CA PRO A 139 -14.96 5.10 -38.07
C PRO A 139 -13.78 5.67 -38.85
N GLY A 140 -12.56 5.23 -38.54
CA GLY A 140 -11.31 5.74 -39.15
C GLY A 140 -10.79 7.05 -38.57
N GLU A 141 -11.54 7.74 -37.72
CA GLU A 141 -11.12 8.97 -37.08
C GLU A 141 -10.05 8.72 -36.02
N THR A 142 -9.10 9.66 -35.97
CA THR A 142 -8.03 9.67 -34.98
C THR A 142 -8.11 10.97 -34.15
N ALA A 143 -8.07 10.83 -32.82
CA ALA A 143 -7.95 11.95 -31.89
C ALA A 143 -6.71 11.81 -31.03
N GLU A 144 -6.20 12.91 -30.49
CA GLU A 144 -5.13 12.93 -29.50
C GLU A 144 -5.72 12.89 -28.10
N ALA A 145 -5.22 11.97 -27.28
CA ALA A 145 -5.45 11.92 -25.84
C ALA A 145 -4.30 12.62 -25.12
N GLU A 146 -4.59 13.68 -24.38
CA GLU A 146 -3.67 14.34 -23.46
C GLU A 146 -4.10 14.05 -22.03
N LEU A 147 -3.18 13.50 -21.23
CA LEU A 147 -3.40 13.09 -19.85
C LEU A 147 -2.34 13.75 -18.97
N ILE A 148 -2.78 14.41 -17.90
CA ILE A 148 -1.91 15.16 -17.02
C ILE A 148 -1.81 14.42 -15.68
N VAL A 149 -0.59 14.27 -15.17
CA VAL A 149 -0.29 13.76 -13.85
C VAL A 149 0.52 14.81 -13.10
N ASN A 150 -0.01 15.33 -11.99
CA ASN A 150 0.73 16.27 -11.15
C ASN A 150 1.81 15.52 -10.35
N ARG A 151 2.99 16.11 -10.21
CA ARG A 151 4.09 15.49 -9.45
C ARG A 151 3.71 15.20 -7.99
N GLU A 152 2.88 16.05 -7.39
CA GLU A 152 2.31 15.86 -6.04
C GLU A 152 1.56 14.52 -5.89
N GLU A 153 0.88 14.04 -6.93
CA GLU A 153 0.11 12.80 -6.91
C GLU A 153 0.99 11.54 -6.91
N LEU A 154 2.28 11.68 -7.19
CA LEU A 154 3.27 10.59 -7.18
C LEU A 154 4.00 10.48 -5.84
N ARG A 155 3.75 11.39 -4.90
CA ARG A 155 4.33 11.36 -3.56
C ARG A 155 3.69 10.29 -2.69
N TYR A 156 4.46 9.76 -1.76
CA TYR A 156 3.99 8.90 -0.68
C TYR A 156 4.44 9.47 0.67
N TYR A 157 3.77 9.06 1.75
CA TYR A 157 4.18 9.45 3.10
C TYR A 157 5.37 8.59 3.54
N ASP A 158 6.49 9.23 3.82
CA ASP A 158 7.68 8.58 4.34
C ASP A 158 7.73 8.66 5.87
N VAL A 159 7.78 7.51 6.52
CA VAL A 159 7.75 7.38 7.98
C VAL A 159 9.06 7.82 8.66
N ILE A 160 10.15 7.97 7.91
CA ILE A 160 11.43 8.46 8.43
C ILE A 160 11.44 9.99 8.48
N SER A 161 11.15 10.62 7.36
CA SER A 161 11.14 12.09 7.25
C SER A 161 9.85 12.73 7.77
N GLU A 162 8.81 11.92 8.07
CA GLU A 162 7.47 12.36 8.47
C GLU A 162 6.83 13.35 7.47
N ALA A 163 7.10 13.15 6.19
CA ALA A 163 6.70 14.04 5.12
C ALA A 163 6.24 13.29 3.87
N MET A 164 5.51 13.99 2.99
CA MET A 164 5.22 13.50 1.66
C MET A 164 6.47 13.61 0.79
N LEU A 165 6.93 12.48 0.24
CA LEU A 165 8.19 12.36 -0.50
C LEU A 165 7.93 11.87 -1.92
N LEU A 166 8.50 12.54 -2.92
CA LEU A 166 8.63 12.05 -4.28
C LEU A 166 9.98 11.36 -4.41
N GLU A 167 9.97 10.04 -4.46
CA GLU A 167 11.22 9.26 -4.53
C GLU A 167 11.83 9.33 -5.92
N SER A 168 13.12 9.63 -6.01
CA SER A 168 13.85 9.61 -7.29
C SER A 168 13.85 8.21 -7.92
N GLY A 169 13.83 8.12 -9.25
CA GLY A 169 13.97 6.88 -9.99
C GLY A 169 12.98 6.71 -11.13
N ASP A 170 12.85 5.49 -11.61
CA ASP A 170 12.07 5.17 -12.78
C ASP A 170 10.59 4.94 -12.45
N TYR A 171 9.72 5.59 -13.22
CA TYR A 171 8.27 5.48 -13.16
C TYR A 171 7.78 4.96 -14.50
N THR A 172 7.01 3.87 -14.50
CA THR A 172 6.37 3.31 -15.68
C THR A 172 4.96 3.88 -15.80
N PHE A 173 4.72 4.59 -16.90
CA PHE A 173 3.42 5.12 -17.31
C PHE A 173 2.78 4.14 -18.27
N MET A 174 1.54 3.76 -18.02
CA MET A 174 0.80 2.74 -18.75
C MET A 174 -0.55 3.29 -19.20
N ALA A 175 -0.74 3.40 -20.52
CA ALA A 175 -2.01 3.84 -21.10
C ALA A 175 -2.81 2.65 -21.61
N GLY A 176 -4.09 2.58 -21.27
CA GLY A 176 -4.95 1.48 -21.65
C GLY A 176 -6.44 1.79 -21.54
N ALA A 177 -7.26 0.80 -21.89
CA ALA A 177 -8.70 0.86 -21.78
C ALA A 177 -9.21 0.40 -20.40
N SER A 178 -8.35 -0.28 -19.62
CA SER A 178 -8.59 -0.70 -18.24
C SER A 178 -7.28 -1.10 -17.57
N SER A 179 -7.28 -1.39 -16.27
CA SER A 179 -6.13 -1.94 -15.56
C SER A 179 -5.69 -3.32 -16.06
N GLY A 180 -6.58 -4.04 -16.73
CA GLY A 180 -6.29 -5.34 -17.36
C GLY A 180 -6.07 -5.27 -18.88
N ASP A 181 -6.18 -4.09 -19.49
CA ASP A 181 -5.97 -3.89 -20.94
C ASP A 181 -5.06 -2.67 -21.16
N ILE A 182 -3.77 -2.86 -20.83
CA ILE A 182 -2.72 -1.87 -21.07
C ILE A 182 -2.22 -2.04 -22.51
N ARG A 183 -2.23 -0.96 -23.27
CA ARG A 183 -1.91 -0.97 -24.70
C ARG A 183 -0.61 -0.25 -25.03
N GLN A 184 -0.20 0.72 -24.24
CA GLN A 184 1.04 1.48 -24.42
C GLN A 184 1.74 1.67 -23.09
N GLN A 185 3.07 1.67 -23.11
CA GLN A 185 3.89 1.94 -21.94
C GLN A 185 5.08 2.84 -22.29
N ALA A 186 5.47 3.68 -21.33
CA ALA A 186 6.67 4.50 -21.41
C ALA A 186 7.26 4.68 -20.01
N VAL A 187 8.57 4.71 -19.91
CA VAL A 187 9.29 4.93 -18.66
C VAL A 187 9.84 6.34 -18.64
N LEU A 188 9.68 7.02 -17.51
CA LEU A 188 10.28 8.32 -17.24
C LEU A 188 11.02 8.27 -15.91
N ARG A 189 12.30 8.68 -15.94
CA ARG A 189 13.07 8.88 -14.71
C ARG A 189 12.75 10.24 -14.13
N LEU A 190 12.27 10.27 -12.90
CA LEU A 190 12.00 11.50 -12.17
C LEU A 190 13.09 11.75 -11.14
N GLU A 191 13.50 13.01 -11.03
CA GLU A 191 14.33 13.49 -9.93
C GLU A 191 13.40 13.93 -8.78
N GLY A 192 13.72 13.51 -7.59
CA GLY A 192 12.96 13.78 -6.37
C GLY A 192 13.86 13.76 -5.15
N GLU A 193 13.28 13.43 -4.00
CA GLU A 193 14.00 13.33 -2.74
C GLU A 193 14.54 11.91 -2.53
N THR A 194 15.57 11.77 -1.71
CA THR A 194 16.03 10.47 -1.22
C THR A 194 15.52 10.30 0.21
N ALA A 195 14.89 9.16 0.49
CA ALA A 195 14.48 8.83 1.86
C ALA A 195 15.68 8.87 2.80
N GLY A 196 15.50 9.46 3.97
CA GLY A 196 16.51 9.53 5.02
C GLY A 196 16.85 8.15 5.59
N LYS A 197 17.91 8.10 6.40
CA LYS A 197 18.23 6.94 7.22
C LYS A 197 17.86 7.24 8.67
N ARG A 198 17.44 6.21 9.40
CA ARG A 198 17.18 6.32 10.84
C ARG A 198 18.50 6.36 11.60
N SER A 199 18.59 7.26 12.57
CA SER A 199 19.65 7.25 13.56
C SER A 199 19.26 6.29 14.69
N PRO A 200 20.05 5.26 15.01
CA PRO A 200 19.75 4.40 16.15
C PRO A 200 19.86 5.13 17.50
N TRP A 201 20.55 6.26 17.51
CA TRP A 201 20.79 7.09 18.72
C TRP A 201 19.66 8.06 19.01
N GLU A 202 18.72 8.21 18.08
CA GLU A 202 17.53 9.02 18.25
C GLU A 202 16.33 8.15 18.62
N VAL A 203 15.37 8.75 19.31
CA VAL A 203 14.15 8.06 19.73
C VAL A 203 13.32 7.69 18.50
N THR A 204 13.08 6.39 18.33
CA THR A 204 12.16 5.88 17.32
C THR A 204 10.82 5.58 17.96
N ALA A 205 9.77 6.28 17.56
CA ALA A 205 8.41 5.99 17.97
C ALA A 205 7.93 4.65 17.38
N ALA A 206 7.22 3.87 18.17
CA ALA A 206 6.82 2.52 17.76
C ALA A 206 5.85 2.51 16.57
N ASP A 207 5.07 3.57 16.38
CA ASP A 207 4.15 3.75 15.25
C ASP A 207 4.83 4.18 13.93
N ARG A 208 6.16 4.38 13.93
CA ARG A 208 6.97 4.73 12.75
C ARG A 208 7.57 3.51 12.06
N TYR A 209 6.91 2.37 12.13
CA TYR A 209 7.34 1.14 11.46
C TYR A 209 7.18 1.23 9.93
N ASP A 210 7.96 0.42 9.24
CA ASP A 210 7.86 0.21 7.79
C ASP A 210 6.96 -0.97 7.45
N ASP A 211 6.87 -1.94 8.38
CA ASP A 211 6.02 -3.12 8.26
C ASP A 211 5.64 -3.65 9.64
N TYR A 212 4.55 -4.42 9.73
CA TYR A 212 4.01 -4.92 10.99
C TYR A 212 3.24 -6.23 10.81
N GLU A 213 3.09 -6.99 11.90
CA GLU A 213 2.19 -8.14 11.96
C GLU A 213 1.49 -8.19 13.31
N ASN A 214 0.19 -8.51 13.30
CA ASN A 214 -0.64 -8.74 14.48
C ASN A 214 -0.55 -7.62 15.53
N CYS A 215 -0.62 -6.38 15.09
CA CYS A 215 -0.68 -5.23 15.98
C CYS A 215 -1.40 -4.05 15.34
N PHE A 216 -1.77 -3.07 16.15
CA PHE A 216 -2.41 -1.83 15.72
C PHE A 216 -1.95 -0.64 16.55
N ILE A 217 -2.11 0.57 16.00
CA ILE A 217 -1.75 1.82 16.66
C ILE A 217 -2.88 2.24 17.59
N HIS A 218 -2.53 2.59 18.82
CA HIS A 218 -3.44 3.15 19.80
C HIS A 218 -2.92 4.48 20.34
N LYS A 219 -3.75 5.51 20.30
CA LYS A 219 -3.49 6.79 20.95
C LYS A 219 -4.00 6.70 22.38
N GLY A 220 -3.10 6.47 23.33
CA GLY A 220 -3.43 6.28 24.73
C GLY A 220 -3.93 7.54 25.42
N VAL A 221 -4.71 7.36 26.49
CA VAL A 221 -5.20 8.45 27.35
C VAL A 221 -4.07 9.14 28.12
N GLU A 222 -2.91 8.51 28.23
CA GLU A 222 -1.72 8.96 28.96
C GLU A 222 -0.76 9.81 28.12
N GLY A 223 -1.19 10.24 26.90
CA GLY A 223 -0.38 11.11 26.04
C GLY A 223 0.65 10.38 25.17
N TYR A 224 0.71 9.05 25.22
CA TYR A 224 1.58 8.24 24.39
C TYR A 224 0.82 7.61 23.21
N THR A 225 1.36 7.74 22.00
CA THR A 225 1.00 6.83 20.91
C THR A 225 1.78 5.54 21.10
N CYS A 226 1.12 4.41 21.09
CA CYS A 226 1.76 3.11 21.25
C CYS A 226 1.23 2.09 20.23
N VAL A 227 2.01 1.04 20.00
CA VAL A 227 1.59 -0.13 19.23
C VAL A 227 1.20 -1.24 20.20
N ILE A 228 0.05 -1.84 19.97
CA ILE A 228 -0.53 -2.88 20.81
C ILE A 228 -0.66 -4.16 20.00
N PRO A 229 -0.30 -5.34 20.55
CA PRO A 229 -0.57 -6.63 19.90
C PRO A 229 -2.08 -6.87 19.76
N GLY A 230 -2.50 -7.35 18.60
CA GLY A 230 -3.90 -7.65 18.28
C GLY A 230 -4.27 -7.39 16.84
N LYS A 231 -5.54 -7.55 16.51
CA LYS A 231 -6.08 -7.25 15.18
C LYS A 231 -6.66 -5.84 15.15
N ALA A 232 -6.61 -5.20 13.98
CA ALA A 232 -7.28 -3.92 13.78
C ALA A 232 -8.77 -4.02 14.12
N GLY A 233 -9.26 -3.10 14.96
CA GLY A 233 -10.63 -3.12 15.48
C GLY A 233 -10.78 -3.75 16.86
N ASP A 234 -9.77 -4.42 17.40
CA ASP A 234 -9.75 -4.85 18.79
C ASP A 234 -9.73 -3.63 19.72
N LYS A 235 -10.51 -3.68 20.78
CA LYS A 235 -10.40 -2.64 21.81
C LYS A 235 -9.18 -2.92 22.68
N PRO A 236 -8.37 -1.90 23.01
CA PRO A 236 -7.13 -2.06 23.77
C PRO A 236 -7.30 -2.80 25.09
N ASP A 237 -8.44 -2.59 25.77
CA ASP A 237 -8.78 -3.20 27.04
C ASP A 237 -9.51 -4.55 26.89
N GLU A 238 -9.97 -4.87 25.69
CA GLU A 238 -10.73 -6.08 25.34
C GLU A 238 -9.94 -7.06 24.47
N VAL A 239 -8.64 -6.88 24.27
CA VAL A 239 -7.80 -7.91 23.65
C VAL A 239 -7.89 -9.15 24.54
N LYS A 240 -8.98 -9.89 24.36
CA LYS A 240 -9.21 -11.14 25.08
C LYS A 240 -8.13 -12.11 24.61
N ALA A 241 -7.39 -12.64 25.56
CA ALA A 241 -6.74 -13.91 25.32
C ALA A 241 -7.78 -14.82 24.65
N GLU A 242 -7.44 -15.42 23.50
CA GLU A 242 -8.35 -16.38 22.85
C GLU A 242 -8.91 -17.30 23.91
N LEU A 243 -10.23 -17.53 23.87
CA LEU A 243 -10.89 -18.44 24.82
C LEU A 243 -10.10 -19.76 24.85
N PRO A 244 -9.89 -20.36 26.02
CA PRO A 244 -9.13 -21.60 26.13
C PRO A 244 -9.68 -22.61 25.15
N GLN A 245 -8.81 -23.17 24.31
CA GLN A 245 -9.17 -24.24 23.40
C GLN A 245 -9.79 -25.37 24.22
N LYS A 246 -10.77 -26.08 23.65
CA LYS A 246 -11.52 -27.17 24.31
C LYS A 246 -10.68 -28.24 25.03
N ASN A 247 -9.36 -28.18 24.92
CA ASN A 247 -8.39 -29.13 25.49
C ASN A 247 -7.65 -28.62 26.73
N GLY A 248 -8.07 -27.50 27.33
CA GLY A 248 -7.43 -26.98 28.56
C GLY A 248 -6.02 -26.40 28.38
N ALA A 249 -5.53 -26.24 27.16
CA ALA A 249 -4.26 -25.55 26.92
C ALA A 249 -4.46 -24.04 27.17
N LEU A 250 -3.51 -23.40 27.85
CA LEU A 250 -3.48 -21.95 27.99
C LEU A 250 -3.45 -21.32 26.60
N PRO A 251 -4.22 -20.24 26.37
CA PRO A 251 -4.20 -19.57 25.08
C PRO A 251 -2.77 -19.12 24.76
N ALA A 252 -2.35 -19.36 23.51
CA ALA A 252 -1.04 -18.89 23.05
C ALA A 252 -0.98 -17.37 23.23
N LYS A 253 0.12 -16.86 23.80
CA LYS A 253 0.34 -15.42 23.90
C LYS A 253 0.36 -14.80 22.50
N ILE A 254 -0.29 -13.65 22.37
CA ILE A 254 -0.30 -12.92 21.08
C ILE A 254 1.13 -12.50 20.77
N LYS A 255 1.59 -12.82 19.56
CA LYS A 255 2.86 -12.35 19.01
C LYS A 255 2.61 -11.24 18.03
N SER A 256 3.34 -10.13 18.15
CA SER A 256 3.35 -9.06 17.17
C SER A 256 4.76 -8.78 16.68
N VAL A 257 4.84 -8.24 15.48
CA VAL A 257 6.11 -7.90 14.82
C VAL A 257 6.05 -6.48 14.31
N LEU A 258 7.10 -5.71 14.55
CA LEU A 258 7.34 -4.39 14.00
C LEU A 258 8.68 -4.37 13.29
N VAL A 259 8.71 -3.87 12.06
CA VAL A 259 9.92 -3.81 11.23
C VAL A 259 10.26 -2.36 10.93
N TYR A 260 11.48 -1.98 11.22
CA TYR A 260 12.03 -0.65 10.97
C TYR A 260 13.26 -0.78 10.09
N ARG A 261 13.22 -0.23 8.87
CA ARG A 261 14.31 -0.29 7.90
C ARG A 261 15.23 0.93 8.01
N ASP A 262 16.38 0.84 7.37
CA ASP A 262 17.30 1.94 7.12
C ASP A 262 17.92 2.56 8.39
N PHE A 263 18.11 1.79 9.47
CA PHE A 263 18.94 2.21 10.60
C PHE A 263 20.41 2.23 10.20
N CYS A 264 21.11 3.34 10.45
CA CYS A 264 22.52 3.47 10.16
C CYS A 264 23.35 3.43 11.44
N PHE A 265 23.95 2.27 11.74
CA PHE A 265 24.85 2.10 12.88
C PHE A 265 26.28 2.50 12.52
N GLU A 266 26.74 3.65 13.03
CA GLU A 266 28.11 4.15 12.86
C GLU A 266 29.07 3.56 13.91
N ARG A 267 28.53 3.17 15.05
CA ARG A 267 29.25 2.55 16.17
C ARG A 267 28.40 1.40 16.75
N VAL A 268 29.01 0.60 17.59
CA VAL A 268 28.35 -0.48 18.33
C VAL A 268 27.51 0.10 19.45
N PRO A 269 26.23 -0.31 19.61
CA PRO A 269 25.43 0.08 20.74
C PRO A 269 25.84 -0.68 22.02
N GLU A 270 25.76 -0.01 23.16
CA GLU A 270 26.03 -0.61 24.48
C GLU A 270 24.73 -0.99 25.19
N GLU A 271 23.67 -0.24 24.95
CA GLU A 271 22.37 -0.38 25.60
C GLU A 271 21.25 -0.12 24.60
N THR A 272 20.12 -0.77 24.79
CA THR A 272 18.85 -0.38 24.17
C THR A 272 17.84 0.00 25.24
N THR A 273 17.06 1.04 24.97
CA THR A 273 16.01 1.52 25.88
C THR A 273 14.65 1.40 25.21
N PHE A 274 13.70 0.79 25.88
CA PHE A 274 12.29 0.70 25.47
C PHE A 274 11.42 1.50 26.44
N THR A 275 10.47 2.28 25.90
CA THR A 275 9.36 2.81 26.71
C THR A 275 8.13 1.97 26.40
N LEU A 276 7.62 1.28 27.41
CA LEU A 276 6.53 0.30 27.24
C LEU A 276 5.65 0.23 28.50
N HIS A 277 4.46 -0.35 28.32
CA HIS A 277 3.58 -0.77 29.42
C HIS A 277 3.17 -2.24 29.16
N ALA A 278 3.62 -3.14 29.99
CA ALA A 278 3.24 -4.55 29.94
C ALA A 278 2.04 -4.82 30.85
N LEU A 279 0.95 -5.27 30.28
CA LEU A 279 -0.28 -5.63 31.04
C LEU A 279 -0.20 -7.05 31.61
N GLU A 280 0.74 -7.86 31.13
CA GLU A 280 1.06 -9.21 31.59
C GLU A 280 2.54 -9.51 31.39
N ASP A 281 3.06 -10.51 32.10
CA ASP A 281 4.43 -10.99 31.85
C ASP A 281 4.59 -11.50 30.43
N GLY A 282 5.62 -11.01 29.75
CA GLY A 282 5.88 -11.31 28.35
C GLY A 282 7.36 -11.26 27.99
N LYS A 283 7.65 -11.13 26.72
CA LYS A 283 9.02 -10.92 26.22
C LYS A 283 9.05 -10.06 24.97
N ILE A 284 10.17 -9.39 24.77
CA ILE A 284 10.55 -8.73 23.53
C ILE A 284 11.70 -9.52 22.93
N LYS A 285 11.64 -9.80 21.63
CA LYS A 285 12.78 -10.25 20.85
C LYS A 285 13.21 -9.11 19.93
N LEU A 286 14.40 -8.59 20.16
CA LEU A 286 15.04 -7.58 19.33
C LEU A 286 15.96 -8.27 18.34
N THR A 287 15.75 -8.04 17.03
CA THR A 287 16.61 -8.54 15.97
C THR A 287 17.14 -7.35 15.16
N VAL A 288 18.45 -7.29 14.96
CA VAL A 288 19.08 -6.31 14.06
C VAL A 288 19.76 -7.06 12.92
N THR A 289 19.31 -6.80 11.69
CA THR A 289 19.76 -7.50 10.49
C THR A 289 20.50 -6.51 9.59
N PRO A 290 21.82 -6.58 9.47
CA PRO A 290 22.58 -5.83 8.49
C PRO A 290 22.23 -6.27 7.06
N GLU A 291 22.33 -5.36 6.07
CA GLU A 291 22.01 -5.65 4.66
C GLU A 291 22.76 -6.85 4.07
N ALA A 292 23.99 -7.10 4.54
CA ALA A 292 24.90 -8.09 3.97
C ALA A 292 25.17 -9.32 4.86
N SER A 293 24.42 -9.49 5.97
CA SER A 293 24.68 -10.59 6.91
C SER A 293 23.40 -11.08 7.59
N GLU A 294 23.51 -12.20 8.32
CA GLU A 294 22.42 -12.72 9.15
C GLU A 294 22.09 -11.78 10.30
N GLY A 295 20.82 -11.80 10.71
CA GLY A 295 20.35 -11.01 11.84
C GLY A 295 20.88 -11.51 13.18
N ILE A 296 21.19 -10.57 14.06
CA ILE A 296 21.58 -10.82 15.44
C ILE A 296 20.36 -10.56 16.32
N SER A 297 20.05 -11.48 17.23
CA SER A 297 18.83 -11.40 18.05
C SER A 297 19.15 -11.53 19.53
N MET A 298 18.35 -10.83 20.36
CA MET A 298 18.33 -11.03 21.82
C MET A 298 16.88 -11.11 22.31
N GLU A 299 16.63 -11.96 23.31
CA GLU A 299 15.35 -12.06 23.99
C GLU A 299 15.40 -11.33 25.34
N ILE A 300 14.40 -10.52 25.61
CA ILE A 300 14.30 -9.63 26.76
C ILE A 300 13.01 -9.98 27.50
N PRO A 301 13.09 -10.54 28.70
CA PRO A 301 11.91 -10.78 29.52
C PRO A 301 11.32 -9.45 30.01
N VAL A 302 10.01 -9.33 29.94
CA VAL A 302 9.25 -8.15 30.37
C VAL A 302 8.28 -8.56 31.45
N LYS A 303 8.29 -7.84 32.58
CA LYS A 303 7.36 -8.03 33.67
C LYS A 303 6.15 -7.11 33.54
N ALA A 304 5.00 -7.58 34.02
CA ALA A 304 3.81 -6.75 34.13
C ALA A 304 4.08 -5.56 35.05
N GLY A 305 3.65 -4.37 34.62
CA GLY A 305 3.81 -3.11 35.35
C GLY A 305 2.50 -2.35 35.48
N ALA A 306 2.47 -1.33 36.36
CA ALA A 306 1.28 -0.52 36.60
C ALA A 306 1.06 0.61 35.58
N GLY A 307 2.04 0.89 34.74
CA GLY A 307 2.01 1.99 33.75
C GLY A 307 3.18 1.93 32.80
N PHE A 308 3.39 3.02 32.04
CA PHE A 308 4.54 3.13 31.15
C PHE A 308 5.84 3.35 31.92
N GLU A 309 6.85 2.57 31.57
CA GLU A 309 8.18 2.63 32.16
C GLU A 309 9.28 2.60 31.09
N GLU A 310 10.45 3.12 31.41
CA GLU A 310 11.65 2.97 30.60
C GLU A 310 12.44 1.76 31.05
N MET A 311 12.57 0.78 30.17
CA MET A 311 13.34 -0.43 30.41
C MET A 311 14.66 -0.32 29.63
N LYS A 312 15.77 -0.30 30.36
CA LYS A 312 17.13 -0.28 29.83
C LYS A 312 17.69 -1.68 29.82
N VAL A 313 18.22 -2.08 28.69
CA VAL A 313 18.73 -3.43 28.49
C VAL A 313 20.13 -3.36 27.89
N PRO A 314 21.17 -3.88 28.55
CA PRO A 314 22.49 -4.02 27.94
C PRO A 314 22.39 -4.85 26.67
N VAL A 315 23.08 -4.43 25.64
CA VAL A 315 23.11 -5.13 24.36
C VAL A 315 24.08 -6.31 24.47
N ALA A 316 23.68 -7.46 23.92
CA ALA A 316 24.49 -8.68 23.95
C ALA A 316 25.82 -8.49 23.14
N GLU A 317 26.85 -9.25 23.53
CA GLU A 317 28.19 -9.17 22.88
C GLU A 317 28.14 -9.40 21.37
N GLU A 318 27.18 -10.20 20.88
CA GLU A 318 26.98 -10.47 19.45
C GLU A 318 26.73 -9.19 18.66
N PHE A 319 26.11 -8.18 19.27
CA PHE A 319 25.87 -6.87 18.65
C PHE A 319 27.16 -6.06 18.41
N SER A 320 28.29 -6.48 18.99
CA SER A 320 29.61 -5.83 18.76
C SER A 320 30.05 -5.79 17.30
N ARG A 321 29.40 -6.55 16.43
CA ARG A 321 29.67 -6.59 14.98
C ARG A 321 28.72 -5.71 14.14
N LEU A 322 27.77 -5.05 14.79
CA LEU A 322 26.82 -4.18 14.06
C LEU A 322 27.52 -2.95 13.49
N LYS A 323 27.41 -2.79 12.18
CA LYS A 323 27.87 -1.63 11.45
C LYS A 323 27.12 -1.46 10.14
N GLY A 324 26.88 -0.22 9.74
CA GLY A 324 26.25 0.10 8.47
C GLY A 324 24.72 0.14 8.54
N VAL A 325 24.08 -0.07 7.39
CA VAL A 325 22.62 -0.02 7.27
C VAL A 325 22.02 -1.36 7.71
N CYS A 326 21.04 -1.28 8.60
CA CYS A 326 20.39 -2.44 9.21
C CYS A 326 18.88 -2.29 9.21
N THR A 327 18.19 -3.42 9.25
CA THR A 327 16.78 -3.52 9.60
C THR A 327 16.66 -3.93 11.07
N VAL A 328 15.87 -3.18 11.85
CA VAL A 328 15.55 -3.50 13.23
C VAL A 328 14.16 -4.13 13.28
N THR A 329 14.05 -5.31 13.86
CA THR A 329 12.76 -5.99 14.07
C THR A 329 12.52 -6.13 15.59
N VAL A 330 11.36 -5.69 16.02
CA VAL A 330 10.90 -5.82 17.41
C VAL A 330 9.70 -6.76 17.43
N GLU A 331 9.89 -7.96 17.94
CA GLU A 331 8.82 -8.93 18.16
C GLU A 331 8.39 -8.86 19.63
N THR A 332 7.09 -8.80 19.90
CA THR A 332 6.56 -8.88 21.27
C THR A 332 5.74 -10.15 21.42
N GLU A 333 5.82 -10.77 22.60
CA GLU A 333 4.97 -11.88 23.00
C GLU A 333 4.30 -11.52 24.33
N GLY A 334 2.96 -11.46 24.33
CA GLY A 334 2.15 -10.98 25.46
C GLY A 334 1.57 -9.59 25.20
N LYS A 335 0.76 -9.08 26.14
CA LYS A 335 0.09 -7.78 26.04
C LYS A 335 1.04 -6.63 26.40
N ILE A 336 1.94 -6.29 25.49
CA ILE A 336 2.94 -5.24 25.65
C ILE A 336 2.56 -4.05 24.76
N LYS A 337 2.29 -2.89 25.38
CA LYS A 337 2.10 -1.60 24.70
C LYS A 337 3.48 -0.98 24.48
N LEU A 338 4.00 -1.00 23.25
CA LEU A 338 5.29 -0.41 22.92
C LEU A 338 5.09 1.02 22.40
N CYS A 339 5.78 2.00 23.01
CA CYS A 339 5.72 3.41 22.62
C CYS A 339 6.89 3.84 21.74
N ARG A 340 8.09 3.54 22.18
CA ARG A 340 9.33 3.98 21.54
C ARG A 340 10.51 3.15 21.99
N PHE A 341 11.59 3.23 21.21
CA PHE A 341 12.89 2.65 21.57
C PHE A 341 14.03 3.45 20.95
N PHE A 342 15.23 3.25 21.45
CA PHE A 342 16.48 3.79 20.91
C PHE A 342 17.67 3.00 21.45
N PHE A 343 18.83 3.19 20.84
CA PHE A 343 20.09 2.60 21.25
C PHE A 343 21.00 3.66 21.87
N ARG A 344 21.91 3.24 22.73
CA ARG A 344 22.96 4.07 23.31
C ARG A 344 24.33 3.45 23.17
#